data_5f0910630eab3190a10f1b9f74185200
#
_entry.id   5f0910630eab3190a10f1b9f74185200
#
_cell.length_a   1.000
_cell.length_b   1.000
_cell.length_c   1.000
_cell.angle_alpha   90.00
_cell.angle_beta   90.00
_cell.angle_gamma   90.00
#
_symmetry.space_group_name_H-M   'P 1'
#
loop_
_entity.id
_entity.type
_entity.pdbx_description
1 polymer ?
#
loop_
_entity_poly.entity_id
_entity_poly.type
_entity_poly.pdbx_seq_one_letter_code
_entity_poly.pdbx_strand_id
1 'polypeptide(L)'
;MTAQAMIVDGTDLDAQASALRTVSPRLHRCLDPVRLTTTASAALDRSVRDFGPETTGGRGGAYVRAQTTQLAARADGIRALLGLFGPAVRHPDAVVLDLLGGNGLVRQVNDLFGLIDAEILTCDGAPHMVSAAWAQGSPAVLQQAQHLVVRDCSVDGVLLAYGTHHIPAAERAGVAREARRVLRAGGVFVLHDFDVGSPMDTWFAEVVDPYSATGHRYPHLTRTVIGDHLAAAGFRGYRVTEIVDPYVTTAPTREEARLRLGRYLTDMYGLVRAEAELGPDGASAWAARRAEEIFRFTTQDGVPARPRFERTSDGQWAYLVPRPALVGTAVK
;
A
#
# COMPACT_ATOMS: atom_id res chain seq x y z
N MET A 1 10.73 10.43 16.90
CA MET A 1 11.08 9.22 17.68
C MET A 1 10.49 8.03 16.96
N THR A 2 11.33 7.16 16.41
CA THR A 2 10.89 5.88 15.84
C THR A 2 10.27 5.04 16.94
N ALA A 3 9.05 4.52 16.74
CA ALA A 3 8.45 3.58 17.67
C ALA A 3 9.37 2.36 17.79
N GLN A 4 9.58 1.88 19.02
CA GLN A 4 10.39 0.69 19.25
C GLN A 4 9.63 -0.52 18.70
N ALA A 5 10.32 -1.41 17.98
CA ALA A 5 9.76 -2.67 17.50
C ALA A 5 9.16 -3.47 18.67
N MET A 6 7.94 -3.91 18.52
CA MET A 6 7.20 -4.66 19.55
C MET A 6 6.61 -5.94 18.94
N ILE A 7 6.55 -6.99 19.74
CA ILE A 7 5.81 -8.19 19.36
C ILE A 7 4.38 -8.01 19.87
N VAL A 8 3.45 -7.82 18.92
CA VAL A 8 2.00 -7.69 19.19
C VAL A 8 1.27 -8.72 18.34
N ASP A 9 0.36 -9.47 18.95
CA ASP A 9 -0.46 -10.44 18.23
C ASP A 9 -1.40 -9.70 17.25
N GLY A 10 -1.27 -10.03 15.96
CA GLY A 10 -2.09 -9.46 14.91
C GLY A 10 -3.57 -9.82 15.00
N THR A 11 -3.95 -10.81 15.80
CA THR A 11 -5.34 -11.21 16.02
C THR A 11 -5.99 -10.56 17.25
N ASP A 12 -5.18 -9.98 18.16
CA ASP A 12 -5.64 -9.46 19.44
C ASP A 12 -5.80 -7.93 19.40
N LEU A 13 -7.03 -7.47 19.17
CA LEU A 13 -7.38 -6.04 19.14
C LEU A 13 -7.14 -5.33 20.48
N ASP A 14 -7.35 -5.99 21.61
CA ASP A 14 -7.13 -5.39 22.93
C ASP A 14 -5.64 -5.19 23.19
N ALA A 15 -4.80 -6.16 22.81
CA ALA A 15 -3.35 -6.02 22.87
C ALA A 15 -2.86 -4.89 21.96
N GLN A 16 -3.39 -4.77 20.73
CA GLN A 16 -3.06 -3.69 19.80
C GLN A 16 -3.46 -2.32 20.35
N ALA A 17 -4.68 -2.17 20.89
CA ALA A 17 -5.15 -0.94 21.50
C ALA A 17 -4.30 -0.56 22.73
N SER A 18 -3.92 -1.54 23.56
CA SER A 18 -3.04 -1.31 24.71
C SER A 18 -1.65 -0.89 24.31
N ALA A 19 -1.07 -1.52 23.29
CA ALA A 19 0.21 -1.13 22.72
C ALA A 19 0.18 0.29 22.15
N LEU A 20 -0.87 0.63 21.38
CA LEU A 20 -1.07 1.99 20.86
C LEU A 20 -1.16 3.03 21.99
N ARG A 21 -1.84 2.73 23.07
CA ARG A 21 -1.94 3.64 24.24
C ARG A 21 -0.55 3.97 24.80
N THR A 22 0.36 3.02 24.75
CA THR A 22 1.73 3.17 25.26
C THR A 22 2.63 3.91 24.28
N VAL A 23 2.64 3.52 22.97
CA VAL A 23 3.62 4.03 21.99
C VAL A 23 3.14 5.28 21.26
N SER A 24 1.82 5.45 21.07
CA SER A 24 1.19 6.61 20.45
C SER A 24 -0.19 6.88 21.04
N PRO A 25 -0.24 7.61 22.17
CA PRO A 25 -1.52 7.99 22.79
C PRO A 25 -2.44 8.77 21.84
N ARG A 26 -1.91 9.44 20.83
CA ARG A 26 -2.69 10.15 19.81
C ARG A 26 -3.44 9.18 18.93
N LEU A 27 -2.77 8.21 18.35
CA LEU A 27 -3.41 7.16 17.53
C LEU A 27 -4.43 6.37 18.34
N HIS A 28 -4.12 6.04 19.61
CA HIS A 28 -5.07 5.38 20.50
C HIS A 28 -6.36 6.19 20.69
N ARG A 29 -6.29 7.53 20.84
CA ARG A 29 -7.49 8.37 20.99
C ARG A 29 -8.41 8.36 19.78
N CYS A 30 -7.92 8.01 18.61
CA CYS A 30 -8.75 7.87 17.42
C CYS A 30 -9.57 6.58 17.41
N LEU A 31 -9.24 5.57 18.25
CA LEU A 31 -9.98 4.33 18.30
C LEU A 31 -11.32 4.52 19.03
N ASP A 32 -12.36 3.83 18.53
CA ASP A 32 -13.69 3.80 19.12
C ASP A 32 -13.83 2.56 20.02
N PRO A 33 -13.96 2.72 21.35
CA PRO A 33 -14.05 1.59 22.27
C PRO A 33 -15.23 0.66 22.00
N VAL A 34 -16.37 1.22 21.54
CA VAL A 34 -17.56 0.41 21.23
C VAL A 34 -17.30 -0.41 19.97
N ARG A 35 -16.72 0.19 18.94
CA ARG A 35 -16.39 -0.53 17.70
C ARG A 35 -15.32 -1.60 17.90
N LEU A 36 -14.33 -1.36 18.75
CA LEU A 36 -13.33 -2.37 19.12
C LEU A 36 -13.96 -3.64 19.70
N THR A 37 -14.99 -3.50 20.54
CA THR A 37 -15.67 -4.65 21.17
C THR A 37 -16.74 -5.29 20.30
N THR A 38 -17.31 -4.56 19.34
CA THR A 38 -18.41 -5.05 18.48
C THR A 38 -17.97 -5.50 17.10
N THR A 39 -16.74 -5.15 16.69
CA THR A 39 -16.21 -5.64 15.41
C THR A 39 -15.91 -7.12 15.55
N ALA A 40 -16.87 -7.93 15.13
CA ALA A 40 -16.67 -9.36 15.03
C ALA A 40 -15.49 -9.65 14.10
N SER A 41 -14.70 -10.66 14.45
CA SER A 41 -13.70 -11.22 13.56
C SER A 41 -14.39 -11.59 12.24
N ALA A 42 -14.32 -10.72 11.25
CA ALA A 42 -14.94 -10.96 9.95
C ALA A 42 -14.30 -12.20 9.34
N ALA A 43 -15.09 -12.99 8.66
CA ALA A 43 -14.59 -14.15 7.94
C ALA A 43 -13.44 -13.72 7.02
N LEU A 44 -12.30 -14.41 7.14
CA LEU A 44 -11.12 -14.16 6.32
C LEU A 44 -11.48 -14.41 4.87
N ASP A 45 -11.51 -13.35 4.07
CA ASP A 45 -11.69 -13.45 2.63
C ASP A 45 -10.41 -13.94 1.92
N ARG A 46 -10.47 -14.05 0.60
CA ARG A 46 -9.33 -14.51 -0.19
C ARG A 46 -8.14 -13.56 -0.10
N SER A 47 -8.35 -12.26 -0.09
CA SER A 47 -7.28 -11.26 -0.04
C SER A 47 -6.50 -11.32 1.26
N VAL A 48 -7.18 -11.55 2.38
CA VAL A 48 -6.55 -11.76 3.69
C VAL A 48 -5.71 -13.04 3.70
N ARG A 49 -6.16 -14.11 3.03
CA ARG A 49 -5.38 -15.34 2.88
C ARG A 49 -4.15 -15.14 2.01
N ASP A 50 -4.25 -14.35 0.94
CA ASP A 50 -3.12 -14.05 0.06
C ASP A 50 -1.95 -13.40 0.83
N PHE A 51 -2.24 -12.57 1.81
CA PHE A 51 -1.26 -11.92 2.70
C PHE A 51 -1.02 -12.67 4.02
N GLY A 52 -1.51 -13.88 4.14
CA GLY A 52 -1.19 -14.79 5.24
C GLY A 52 0.23 -15.35 5.17
N PRO A 53 0.63 -16.15 6.19
CA PRO A 53 1.95 -16.78 6.21
C PRO A 53 2.11 -17.80 5.08
N GLU A 54 3.36 -17.99 4.63
CA GLU A 54 3.71 -18.96 3.56
C GLU A 54 3.35 -20.40 3.95
N THR A 55 3.41 -20.74 5.23
CA THR A 55 3.01 -22.05 5.76
C THR A 55 1.54 -22.41 5.50
N THR A 56 0.70 -21.43 5.25
CA THR A 56 -0.71 -21.59 4.89
C THR A 56 -1.00 -21.29 3.41
N GLY A 57 0.06 -21.20 2.59
CA GLY A 57 -0.03 -20.92 1.16
C GLY A 57 -0.18 -19.44 0.80
N GLY A 58 -0.03 -18.54 1.76
CA GLY A 58 -0.01 -17.10 1.52
C GLY A 58 1.35 -16.60 1.03
N ARG A 59 1.41 -15.36 0.58
CA ARG A 59 2.64 -14.66 0.14
C ARG A 59 3.10 -13.55 1.10
N GLY A 60 2.49 -13.48 2.28
CA GLY A 60 2.76 -12.40 3.24
C GLY A 60 4.21 -12.30 3.67
N GLY A 61 4.88 -13.43 3.90
CA GLY A 61 6.31 -13.45 4.23
C GLY A 61 7.20 -12.93 3.10
N ALA A 62 6.95 -13.33 1.86
CA ALA A 62 7.65 -12.82 0.68
C ALA A 62 7.44 -11.31 0.51
N TYR A 63 6.19 -10.85 0.67
CA TYR A 63 5.87 -9.42 0.64
C TYR A 63 6.65 -8.64 1.71
N VAL A 64 6.69 -9.11 2.95
CA VAL A 64 7.46 -8.47 4.04
C VAL A 64 8.95 -8.42 3.71
N ARG A 65 9.53 -9.52 3.18
CA ARG A 65 10.94 -9.53 2.72
C ARG A 65 11.22 -8.46 1.68
N ALA A 66 10.37 -8.35 0.65
CA ALA A 66 10.52 -7.34 -0.40
C ALA A 66 10.59 -5.92 0.21
N GLN A 67 9.63 -5.58 1.07
CA GLN A 67 9.57 -4.24 1.66
C GLN A 67 10.73 -3.97 2.62
N THR A 68 11.19 -4.98 3.36
CA THR A 68 12.31 -4.82 4.31
C THR A 68 13.66 -4.68 3.59
N THR A 69 13.87 -5.45 2.52
CA THR A 69 15.14 -5.42 1.77
C THR A 69 15.27 -4.23 0.83
N GLN A 70 14.14 -3.69 0.34
CA GLN A 70 14.09 -2.58 -0.61
C GLN A 70 13.05 -1.54 -0.18
N LEU A 71 13.17 -1.03 1.05
CA LEU A 71 12.21 -0.09 1.65
C LEU A 71 11.94 1.13 0.75
N ALA A 72 12.98 1.65 0.09
CA ALA A 72 12.87 2.81 -0.78
C ALA A 72 12.29 2.51 -2.17
N ALA A 73 12.03 1.24 -2.52
CA ALA A 73 11.63 0.88 -3.89
C ALA A 73 10.32 1.56 -4.35
N ARG A 74 9.44 1.95 -3.44
CA ARG A 74 8.20 2.70 -3.72
C ARG A 74 8.17 4.11 -3.10
N ALA A 75 9.32 4.62 -2.64
CA ALA A 75 9.36 5.89 -1.92
C ALA A 75 8.83 7.08 -2.73
N ASP A 76 9.10 7.12 -4.04
CA ASP A 76 8.64 8.22 -4.90
C ASP A 76 7.12 8.22 -5.08
N GLY A 77 6.51 7.05 -5.27
CA GLY A 77 5.05 6.91 -5.31
C GLY A 77 4.41 7.28 -3.98
N ILE A 78 4.94 6.77 -2.86
CA ILE A 78 4.45 7.11 -1.52
C ILE A 78 4.59 8.60 -1.24
N ARG A 79 5.70 9.24 -1.63
CA ARG A 79 5.89 10.68 -1.53
C ARG A 79 4.81 11.45 -2.31
N ALA A 80 4.53 11.02 -3.53
CA ALA A 80 3.48 11.62 -4.34
C ALA A 80 2.11 11.50 -3.67
N LEU A 81 1.76 10.31 -3.15
CA LEU A 81 0.48 10.07 -2.47
C LEU A 81 0.35 10.87 -1.18
N LEU A 82 1.37 10.88 -0.31
CA LEU A 82 1.34 11.66 0.93
C LEU A 82 1.30 13.17 0.67
N GLY A 83 1.92 13.63 -0.41
CA GLY A 83 1.86 15.03 -0.85
C GLY A 83 0.44 15.51 -1.20
N LEU A 84 -0.47 14.62 -1.59
CA LEU A 84 -1.85 14.94 -1.93
C LEU A 84 -2.71 15.34 -0.72
N PHE A 85 -2.30 15.03 0.49
CA PHE A 85 -2.98 15.52 1.69
C PHE A 85 -2.82 17.05 1.88
N GLY A 86 -1.77 17.64 1.32
CA GLY A 86 -1.55 19.08 1.35
C GLY A 86 -1.57 19.66 2.76
N PRO A 87 -2.31 20.77 3.00
CA PRO A 87 -2.36 21.43 4.32
C PRO A 87 -3.01 20.59 5.42
N ALA A 88 -3.87 19.62 5.09
CA ALA A 88 -4.62 18.83 6.07
C ALA A 88 -3.71 18.08 7.07
N VAL A 89 -2.48 17.77 6.68
CA VAL A 89 -1.53 17.01 7.50
C VAL A 89 -0.29 17.80 7.92
N ARG A 90 -0.31 19.14 7.76
CA ARG A 90 0.81 20.04 8.09
C ARG A 90 0.73 20.62 9.51
N HIS A 91 0.20 19.87 10.45
CA HIS A 91 0.17 20.27 11.86
C HIS A 91 0.61 19.10 12.74
N PRO A 92 1.23 19.40 13.91
CA PRO A 92 1.89 18.36 14.72
C PRO A 92 0.92 17.33 15.32
N ASP A 93 -0.40 17.61 15.32
CA ASP A 93 -1.42 16.71 15.82
C ASP A 93 -2.15 15.92 14.72
N ALA A 94 -1.71 16.05 13.47
CA ALA A 94 -2.35 15.37 12.35
C ALA A 94 -2.23 13.85 12.46
N VAL A 95 -3.31 13.16 12.05
CA VAL A 95 -3.37 11.71 11.99
C VAL A 95 -3.81 11.27 10.60
N VAL A 96 -3.09 10.30 10.04
CA VAL A 96 -3.42 9.63 8.78
C VAL A 96 -3.68 8.15 9.04
N LEU A 97 -4.75 7.61 8.46
CA LEU A 97 -4.95 6.16 8.36
C LEU A 97 -4.39 5.66 7.04
N ASP A 98 -3.56 4.62 7.11
CA ASP A 98 -3.05 3.87 5.95
C ASP A 98 -3.84 2.55 5.84
N LEU A 99 -4.89 2.55 5.03
CA LEU A 99 -5.77 1.39 4.85
C LEU A 99 -5.15 0.40 3.86
N LEU A 100 -5.24 -0.90 4.16
CA LEU A 100 -4.52 -1.97 3.49
C LEU A 100 -2.99 -1.74 3.56
N GLY A 101 -2.55 -1.18 4.69
CA GLY A 101 -1.17 -0.70 4.88
C GLY A 101 -0.12 -1.81 5.03
N GLY A 102 -0.54 -3.08 5.04
CA GLY A 102 0.35 -4.22 5.10
C GLY A 102 1.25 -4.19 6.34
N ASN A 103 2.54 -4.36 6.12
CA ASN A 103 3.57 -4.30 7.17
C ASN A 103 3.98 -2.88 7.58
N GLY A 104 3.18 -1.85 7.25
CA GLY A 104 3.43 -0.46 7.62
C GLY A 104 4.44 0.26 6.72
N LEU A 105 4.53 -0.12 5.44
CA LEU A 105 5.48 0.46 4.50
C LEU A 105 5.38 1.99 4.40
N VAL A 106 4.17 2.52 4.30
CA VAL A 106 3.95 3.99 4.18
C VAL A 106 4.51 4.72 5.40
N ARG A 107 4.29 4.20 6.60
CA ARG A 107 4.86 4.75 7.82
C ARG A 107 6.39 4.68 7.82
N GLN A 108 6.97 3.54 7.46
CA GLN A 108 8.42 3.35 7.43
C GLN A 108 9.10 4.29 6.41
N VAL A 109 8.50 4.45 5.23
CA VAL A 109 8.98 5.41 4.21
C VAL A 109 8.84 6.85 4.70
N ASN A 110 7.72 7.19 5.36
CA ASN A 110 7.56 8.52 5.96
C ASN A 110 8.64 8.79 7.02
N ASP A 111 8.90 7.84 7.90
CA ASP A 111 9.91 7.99 8.97
C ASP A 111 11.33 8.11 8.40
N LEU A 112 11.63 7.42 7.28
CA LEU A 112 12.93 7.48 6.62
C LEU A 112 13.17 8.83 5.92
N PHE A 113 12.15 9.40 5.29
CA PHE A 113 12.30 10.56 4.41
C PHE A 113 11.68 11.86 4.97
N GLY A 114 10.94 11.81 6.09
CA GLY A 114 10.29 12.98 6.69
C GLY A 114 9.28 13.66 5.74
N LEU A 115 8.39 12.87 5.13
CA LEU A 115 7.52 13.35 4.05
C LEU A 115 6.37 14.22 4.56
N ILE A 116 5.78 13.84 5.70
CA ILE A 116 4.72 14.57 6.41
C ILE A 116 4.94 14.48 7.92
N ASP A 117 4.42 15.47 8.66
CA ASP A 117 4.53 15.52 10.13
C ASP A 117 3.46 14.69 10.86
N ALA A 118 2.45 14.18 10.14
CA ALA A 118 1.35 13.42 10.71
C ALA A 118 1.80 12.07 11.28
N GLU A 119 1.16 11.63 12.38
CA GLU A 119 1.25 10.24 12.80
C GLU A 119 0.43 9.34 11.87
N ILE A 120 1.03 8.25 11.40
CA ILE A 120 0.37 7.29 10.51
C ILE A 120 0.00 6.04 11.28
N LEU A 121 -1.28 5.67 11.27
CA LEU A 121 -1.80 4.39 11.78
C LEU A 121 -1.98 3.42 10.62
N THR A 122 -1.22 2.34 10.64
CA THR A 122 -1.38 1.23 9.68
C THR A 122 -2.65 0.44 10.01
N CYS A 123 -3.48 0.20 9.02
CA CYS A 123 -4.74 -0.53 9.14
C CYS A 123 -4.74 -1.67 8.11
N ASP A 124 -4.85 -2.90 8.55
CA ASP A 124 -4.87 -4.05 7.64
C ASP A 124 -5.84 -5.13 8.13
N GLY A 125 -6.43 -5.88 7.18
CA GLY A 125 -7.32 -6.98 7.49
C GLY A 125 -6.61 -8.32 7.73
N ALA A 126 -5.30 -8.39 7.41
CA ALA A 126 -4.51 -9.61 7.57
C ALA A 126 -3.73 -9.59 8.90
N PRO A 127 -4.03 -10.50 9.85
CA PRO A 127 -3.32 -10.55 11.14
C PRO A 127 -1.79 -10.67 10.98
N HIS A 128 -1.33 -11.45 10.00
CA HIS A 128 0.09 -11.60 9.71
C HIS A 128 0.76 -10.26 9.34
N MET A 129 0.08 -9.41 8.58
CA MET A 129 0.57 -8.08 8.21
C MET A 129 0.61 -7.15 9.42
N VAL A 130 -0.42 -7.17 10.27
CA VAL A 130 -0.47 -6.36 11.49
C VAL A 130 0.67 -6.74 12.44
N SER A 131 0.92 -8.04 12.67
CA SER A 131 2.06 -8.51 13.46
C SER A 131 3.40 -8.04 12.85
N ALA A 132 3.54 -8.14 11.52
CA ALA A 132 4.75 -7.70 10.83
C ALA A 132 4.96 -6.17 10.93
N ALA A 133 3.89 -5.37 10.88
CA ALA A 133 3.97 -3.92 11.07
C ALA A 133 4.51 -3.58 12.47
N TRP A 134 3.97 -4.18 13.52
CA TRP A 134 4.45 -3.99 14.89
C TRP A 134 5.92 -4.41 15.06
N ALA A 135 6.32 -5.53 14.49
CA ALA A 135 7.70 -6.00 14.51
C ALA A 135 8.69 -5.04 13.82
N GLN A 136 8.19 -4.19 12.92
CA GLN A 136 8.96 -3.15 12.22
C GLN A 136 8.78 -1.74 12.81
N GLY A 137 8.18 -1.63 14.00
CA GLY A 137 7.98 -0.35 14.69
C GLY A 137 6.88 0.52 14.08
N SER A 138 6.01 -0.04 13.24
CA SER A 138 4.85 0.65 12.68
C SER A 138 3.60 0.33 13.49
N PRO A 139 3.02 1.30 14.24
CA PRO A 139 1.76 1.11 14.95
C PRO A 139 0.65 0.64 14.02
N ALA A 140 -0.04 -0.44 14.36
CA ALA A 140 -1.01 -1.06 13.48
C ALA A 140 -2.26 -1.56 14.22
N VAL A 141 -3.39 -1.63 13.50
CA VAL A 141 -4.65 -2.19 14.02
C VAL A 141 -5.28 -3.12 12.98
N LEU A 142 -5.72 -4.28 13.44
CA LEU A 142 -6.47 -5.23 12.63
C LEU A 142 -7.87 -4.69 12.38
N GLN A 143 -8.18 -4.36 11.13
CA GLN A 143 -9.52 -3.93 10.72
C GLN A 143 -9.69 -4.03 9.21
N GLN A 144 -10.93 -4.25 8.80
CA GLN A 144 -11.29 -4.16 7.39
C GLN A 144 -11.54 -2.70 6.99
N ALA A 145 -11.15 -2.33 5.78
CA ALA A 145 -11.29 -0.94 5.31
C ALA A 145 -12.75 -0.46 5.24
N GLN A 146 -13.73 -1.37 5.09
CA GLN A 146 -15.16 -1.07 5.10
C GLN A 146 -15.80 -1.08 6.50
N HIS A 147 -15.05 -1.42 7.56
CA HIS A 147 -15.51 -1.50 8.95
C HIS A 147 -14.44 -1.00 9.92
N LEU A 148 -14.21 0.32 9.93
CA LEU A 148 -13.14 0.90 10.71
C LEU A 148 -13.50 0.99 12.20
N VAL A 149 -12.60 0.54 13.06
CA VAL A 149 -12.69 0.70 14.54
C VAL A 149 -12.27 2.09 15.01
N VAL A 150 -12.41 3.08 14.15
CA VAL A 150 -11.99 4.47 14.35
C VAL A 150 -13.21 5.36 14.57
N ARG A 151 -13.10 6.34 15.47
CA ARG A 151 -14.16 7.31 15.80
C ARG A 151 -14.52 8.17 14.59
N ASP A 152 -15.74 8.66 14.59
CA ASP A 152 -16.18 9.69 13.64
C ASP A 152 -15.35 10.96 13.79
N CYS A 153 -15.05 11.63 12.69
CA CYS A 153 -14.39 12.94 12.65
C CYS A 153 -13.11 13.03 13.51
N SER A 154 -12.25 12.00 13.48
CA SER A 154 -11.09 11.89 14.37
C SER A 154 -9.74 11.95 13.67
N VAL A 155 -9.70 11.88 12.32
CA VAL A 155 -8.45 11.86 11.54
C VAL A 155 -8.43 12.93 10.46
N ASP A 156 -7.25 13.31 10.02
CA ASP A 156 -7.02 14.40 9.07
C ASP A 156 -6.81 13.89 7.64
N GLY A 157 -6.34 12.64 7.52
CA GLY A 157 -6.13 11.96 6.25
C GLY A 157 -6.52 10.49 6.28
N VAL A 158 -6.96 9.97 5.15
CA VAL A 158 -7.13 8.54 4.90
C VAL A 158 -6.46 8.21 3.57
N LEU A 159 -5.50 7.32 3.59
CA LEU A 159 -4.87 6.74 2.41
C LEU A 159 -5.42 5.32 2.21
N LEU A 160 -5.90 5.02 1.01
CA LEU A 160 -6.21 3.68 0.55
C LEU A 160 -5.41 3.44 -0.71
N ALA A 161 -4.32 2.67 -0.61
CA ALA A 161 -3.39 2.54 -1.72
C ALA A 161 -2.96 1.08 -1.99
N TYR A 162 -2.67 0.79 -3.25
CA TYR A 162 -2.05 -0.45 -3.74
C TYR A 162 -2.87 -1.74 -3.58
N GLY A 163 -4.09 -1.68 -3.08
CA GLY A 163 -4.84 -2.89 -2.76
C GLY A 163 -6.36 -2.77 -2.85
N THR A 164 -6.90 -1.64 -3.34
CA THR A 164 -8.36 -1.45 -3.46
C THR A 164 -9.01 -2.56 -4.29
N HIS A 165 -8.32 -3.08 -5.30
CA HIS A 165 -8.78 -4.19 -6.14
C HIS A 165 -8.97 -5.50 -5.35
N HIS A 166 -8.29 -5.70 -4.22
CA HIS A 166 -8.50 -6.85 -3.33
C HIS A 166 -9.83 -6.79 -2.56
N ILE A 167 -10.42 -5.61 -2.42
CA ILE A 167 -11.73 -5.44 -1.76
C ILE A 167 -12.83 -5.89 -2.74
N PRO A 168 -13.79 -6.72 -2.31
CA PRO A 168 -14.92 -7.11 -3.15
C PRO A 168 -15.62 -5.87 -3.73
N ALA A 169 -15.94 -5.90 -5.04
CA ALA A 169 -16.45 -4.71 -5.75
C ALA A 169 -17.70 -4.10 -5.08
N ALA A 170 -18.59 -4.95 -4.54
CA ALA A 170 -19.79 -4.51 -3.82
C ALA A 170 -19.49 -3.75 -2.51
N GLU A 171 -18.30 -3.91 -1.93
CA GLU A 171 -17.91 -3.34 -0.64
C GLU A 171 -17.07 -2.07 -0.80
N ARG A 172 -16.48 -1.82 -1.97
CA ARG A 172 -15.58 -0.66 -2.22
C ARG A 172 -16.23 0.69 -1.92
N ALA A 173 -17.51 0.87 -2.26
CA ALA A 173 -18.26 2.08 -1.89
C ALA A 173 -18.42 2.23 -0.36
N GLY A 174 -18.45 1.12 0.39
CA GLY A 174 -18.45 1.11 1.85
C GLY A 174 -17.18 1.70 2.43
N VAL A 175 -16.03 1.39 1.83
CA VAL A 175 -14.73 1.95 2.24
C VAL A 175 -14.70 3.48 2.10
N ALA A 176 -15.19 4.01 0.99
CA ALA A 176 -15.25 5.47 0.79
C ALA A 176 -16.19 6.15 1.81
N ARG A 177 -17.31 5.50 2.18
CA ARG A 177 -18.19 6.00 3.26
C ARG A 177 -17.51 5.99 4.63
N GLU A 178 -16.79 4.91 4.98
CA GLU A 178 -16.03 4.83 6.22
C GLU A 178 -14.89 5.86 6.26
N ALA A 179 -14.14 6.02 5.16
CA ALA A 179 -13.14 7.08 5.04
C ALA A 179 -13.76 8.46 5.32
N ARG A 180 -14.91 8.77 4.68
CA ARG A 180 -15.60 10.03 4.93
C ARG A 180 -16.11 10.16 6.38
N ARG A 181 -16.59 9.08 6.99
CA ARG A 181 -17.05 9.09 8.39
C ARG A 181 -15.95 9.51 9.35
N VAL A 182 -14.77 8.88 9.25
CA VAL A 182 -13.65 9.09 10.18
C VAL A 182 -12.90 10.41 9.96
N LEU A 183 -12.92 10.95 8.75
CA LEU A 183 -12.29 12.23 8.45
C LEU A 183 -12.96 13.38 9.20
N ARG A 184 -12.15 14.33 9.69
CA ARG A 184 -12.60 15.65 10.17
C ARG A 184 -13.07 16.51 9.00
N ALA A 185 -13.76 17.61 9.29
CA ALA A 185 -14.04 18.63 8.28
C ALA A 185 -12.71 19.19 7.73
N GLY A 186 -12.59 19.26 6.40
CA GLY A 186 -11.34 19.61 5.71
C GLY A 186 -10.32 18.49 5.58
N GLY A 187 -10.58 17.32 6.17
CA GLY A 187 -9.74 16.13 6.01
C GLY A 187 -9.80 15.56 4.60
N VAL A 188 -8.74 14.88 4.18
CA VAL A 188 -8.54 14.42 2.79
C VAL A 188 -8.55 12.91 2.70
N PHE A 189 -9.29 12.38 1.73
CA PHE A 189 -9.22 10.98 1.30
C PHE A 189 -8.41 10.86 0.02
N VAL A 190 -7.41 9.99 0.02
CA VAL A 190 -6.59 9.62 -1.15
C VAL A 190 -6.82 8.14 -1.43
N LEU A 191 -7.41 7.84 -2.60
CA LEU A 191 -7.66 6.49 -3.08
C LEU A 191 -6.78 6.24 -4.30
N HIS A 192 -5.88 5.27 -4.23
CA HIS A 192 -4.97 4.89 -5.31
C HIS A 192 -5.21 3.44 -5.72
N ASP A 193 -5.29 3.20 -7.03
CA ASP A 193 -5.22 1.85 -7.60
C ASP A 193 -4.84 1.91 -9.09
N PHE A 194 -4.75 0.73 -9.72
CA PHE A 194 -4.34 0.60 -11.11
C PHE A 194 -5.55 0.61 -12.05
N ASP A 195 -5.35 1.18 -13.25
CA ASP A 195 -6.39 1.28 -14.28
C ASP A 195 -6.52 -0.03 -15.06
N VAL A 196 -7.75 -0.36 -15.43
CA VAL A 196 -8.04 -1.46 -16.38
C VAL A 196 -7.35 -1.16 -17.72
N GLY A 197 -6.70 -2.17 -18.30
CA GLY A 197 -5.96 -2.04 -19.55
C GLY A 197 -4.62 -1.31 -19.46
N SER A 198 -4.19 -0.92 -18.25
CA SER A 198 -2.87 -0.34 -18.02
C SER A 198 -1.75 -1.38 -18.08
N PRO A 199 -0.46 -0.98 -18.17
CA PRO A 199 0.67 -1.88 -18.00
C PRO A 199 0.63 -2.69 -16.70
N MET A 200 0.04 -2.16 -15.62
CA MET A 200 -0.14 -2.91 -14.38
C MET A 200 -1.17 -4.02 -14.52
N ASP A 201 -2.26 -3.78 -15.25
CA ASP A 201 -3.26 -4.81 -15.56
C ASP A 201 -2.63 -5.97 -16.35
N THR A 202 -1.82 -5.64 -17.38
CA THR A 202 -1.02 -6.60 -18.14
C THR A 202 -0.03 -7.37 -17.24
N TRP A 203 0.69 -6.67 -16.35
CA TRP A 203 1.61 -7.29 -15.41
C TRP A 203 0.91 -8.31 -14.50
N PHE A 204 -0.24 -7.96 -13.96
CA PHE A 204 -1.01 -8.88 -13.14
C PHE A 204 -1.52 -10.10 -13.93
N ALA A 205 -2.02 -9.90 -15.14
CA ALA A 205 -2.56 -10.98 -15.96
C ALA A 205 -1.47 -11.93 -16.49
N GLU A 206 -0.32 -11.41 -16.93
CA GLU A 206 0.70 -12.21 -17.62
C GLU A 206 1.84 -12.69 -16.70
N VAL A 207 2.02 -12.05 -15.54
CA VAL A 207 3.12 -12.37 -14.62
C VAL A 207 2.59 -12.83 -13.27
N VAL A 208 1.74 -12.05 -12.61
CA VAL A 208 1.36 -12.36 -11.22
C VAL A 208 0.35 -13.50 -11.16
N ASP A 209 -0.72 -13.49 -11.95
CA ASP A 209 -1.74 -14.57 -11.91
C ASP A 209 -1.15 -15.94 -12.24
N PRO A 210 -0.36 -16.15 -13.30
CA PRO A 210 0.18 -17.46 -13.62
C PRO A 210 1.33 -17.91 -12.71
N TYR A 211 2.14 -17.00 -12.17
CA TYR A 211 3.39 -17.35 -11.48
C TYR A 211 3.39 -17.18 -9.97
N SER A 212 2.41 -16.48 -9.38
CA SER A 212 2.33 -16.33 -7.93
C SER A 212 1.72 -17.57 -7.24
N ALA A 213 1.90 -17.68 -5.93
CA ALA A 213 1.34 -18.76 -5.11
C ALA A 213 -0.20 -18.82 -5.17
N THR A 214 -0.86 -17.67 -5.12
CA THR A 214 -2.32 -17.55 -4.98
C THR A 214 -3.05 -17.15 -6.26
N GLY A 215 -2.32 -16.77 -7.30
CA GLY A 215 -2.87 -16.10 -8.48
C GLY A 215 -3.32 -14.68 -8.18
N HIS A 216 -3.82 -13.96 -9.20
CA HIS A 216 -4.29 -12.59 -9.03
C HIS A 216 -5.46 -12.30 -9.98
N ARG A 217 -6.68 -12.67 -9.58
CA ARG A 217 -7.90 -12.49 -10.37
C ARG A 217 -8.83 -11.47 -9.72
N TYR A 218 -8.31 -10.26 -9.53
CA TYR A 218 -9.05 -9.14 -8.96
C TYR A 218 -9.31 -8.10 -10.05
N PRO A 219 -10.56 -7.64 -10.26
CA PRO A 219 -10.84 -6.59 -11.23
C PRO A 219 -10.26 -5.26 -10.75
N HIS A 220 -9.41 -4.65 -11.59
CA HIS A 220 -8.89 -3.30 -11.35
C HIS A 220 -10.00 -2.25 -11.48
N LEU A 221 -9.67 -1.01 -11.24
CA LEU A 221 -10.62 0.10 -11.24
C LEU A 221 -10.51 0.89 -12.54
N THR A 222 -11.52 1.69 -12.82
CA THR A 222 -11.47 2.73 -13.85
C THR A 222 -11.61 4.09 -13.20
N ARG A 223 -11.25 5.14 -13.92
CA ARG A 223 -11.47 6.53 -13.49
C ARG A 223 -12.92 6.79 -13.07
N THR A 224 -13.88 6.29 -13.86
CA THR A 224 -15.31 6.41 -13.58
C THR A 224 -15.68 5.71 -12.27
N VAL A 225 -15.24 4.47 -12.08
CA VAL A 225 -15.57 3.68 -10.88
C VAL A 225 -15.00 4.35 -9.61
N ILE A 226 -13.79 4.91 -9.66
CA ILE A 226 -13.25 5.69 -8.53
C ILE A 226 -14.13 6.90 -8.24
N GLY A 227 -14.50 7.68 -9.28
CA GLY A 227 -15.39 8.83 -9.15
C GLY A 227 -16.74 8.46 -8.54
N ASP A 228 -17.35 7.37 -9.00
CA ASP A 228 -18.64 6.88 -8.51
C ASP A 228 -18.58 6.48 -7.03
N HIS A 229 -17.51 5.84 -6.58
CA HIS A 229 -17.31 5.50 -5.17
C HIS A 229 -17.20 6.75 -4.29
N LEU A 230 -16.47 7.78 -4.74
CA LEU A 230 -16.34 9.04 -4.02
C LEU A 230 -17.66 9.80 -3.97
N ALA A 231 -18.39 9.88 -5.08
CA ALA A 231 -19.70 10.50 -5.14
C ALA A 231 -20.73 9.79 -4.27
N ALA A 232 -20.80 8.45 -4.33
CA ALA A 232 -21.71 7.64 -3.53
C ALA A 232 -21.42 7.71 -2.01
N ALA A 233 -20.19 8.02 -1.62
CA ALA A 233 -19.82 8.30 -0.25
C ALA A 233 -20.22 9.72 0.22
N GLY A 234 -20.69 10.59 -0.69
CA GLY A 234 -21.10 11.95 -0.39
C GLY A 234 -19.98 12.99 -0.41
N PHE A 235 -18.83 12.68 -1.01
CA PHE A 235 -17.82 13.69 -1.32
C PHE A 235 -18.31 14.55 -2.50
N ARG A 236 -18.36 15.88 -2.32
CA ARG A 236 -18.90 16.80 -3.32
C ARG A 236 -17.85 17.38 -4.26
N GLY A 237 -16.60 17.49 -3.81
CA GLY A 237 -15.49 17.98 -4.62
C GLY A 237 -14.38 16.93 -4.64
N TYR A 238 -14.35 16.12 -5.68
CA TYR A 238 -13.29 15.15 -5.87
C TYR A 238 -12.62 15.30 -7.24
N ARG A 239 -11.40 14.79 -7.34
CA ARG A 239 -10.65 14.72 -8.60
C ARG A 239 -10.08 13.31 -8.76
N VAL A 240 -10.08 12.81 -9.98
CA VAL A 240 -9.38 11.57 -10.35
C VAL A 240 -8.30 11.92 -11.36
N THR A 241 -7.04 11.64 -11.03
CA THR A 241 -5.87 11.93 -11.87
C THR A 241 -5.06 10.67 -12.09
N GLU A 242 -4.24 10.64 -13.13
CA GLU A 242 -3.18 9.65 -13.30
C GLU A 242 -1.92 10.18 -12.65
N ILE A 243 -1.17 9.29 -12.01
CA ILE A 243 0.20 9.53 -11.56
C ILE A 243 1.14 8.47 -12.12
N VAL A 244 2.43 8.80 -12.20
CA VAL A 244 3.48 7.81 -12.39
C VAL A 244 4.04 7.44 -11.02
N ASP A 245 3.89 6.18 -10.64
CA ASP A 245 4.32 5.60 -9.36
C ASP A 245 5.43 4.57 -9.62
N PRO A 246 6.71 4.99 -9.71
CA PRO A 246 7.78 4.10 -10.15
C PRO A 246 8.21 3.11 -9.07
N TYR A 247 8.71 1.96 -9.53
CA TYR A 247 9.66 1.19 -8.75
C TYR A 247 11.06 1.73 -8.97
N VAL A 248 11.82 1.89 -7.89
CA VAL A 248 13.21 2.38 -7.92
C VAL A 248 14.09 1.48 -7.07
N THR A 249 15.17 0.97 -7.67
CA THR A 249 16.23 0.26 -6.93
C THR A 249 17.58 0.85 -7.26
N THR A 250 18.49 0.91 -6.29
CA THR A 250 19.82 1.49 -6.47
C THR A 250 20.91 0.45 -6.22
N ALA A 251 22.01 0.53 -6.98
CA ALA A 251 23.18 -0.32 -6.80
C ALA A 251 24.44 0.33 -7.42
N PRO A 252 25.65 -0.18 -7.11
CA PRO A 252 26.90 0.29 -7.72
C PRO A 252 26.94 0.13 -9.24
N THR A 253 26.29 -0.90 -9.80
CA THR A 253 26.23 -1.17 -11.24
C THR A 253 24.79 -1.18 -11.76
N ARG A 254 24.61 -0.95 -13.07
CA ARG A 254 23.29 -1.03 -13.72
C ARG A 254 22.69 -2.44 -13.62
N GLU A 255 23.51 -3.44 -13.85
CA GLU A 255 23.06 -4.82 -13.83
C GLU A 255 22.59 -5.24 -12.43
N GLU A 256 23.34 -4.85 -11.39
CA GLU A 256 22.93 -5.12 -10.02
C GLU A 256 21.66 -4.37 -9.64
N ALA A 257 21.49 -3.10 -10.02
CA ALA A 257 20.26 -2.35 -9.77
C ALA A 257 19.05 -3.03 -10.45
N ARG A 258 19.22 -3.52 -11.66
CA ARG A 258 18.20 -4.26 -12.41
C ARG A 258 17.84 -5.59 -11.74
N LEU A 259 18.84 -6.37 -11.32
CA LEU A 259 18.61 -7.64 -10.62
C LEU A 259 17.96 -7.44 -9.25
N ARG A 260 18.32 -6.39 -8.50
CA ARG A 260 17.64 -6.00 -7.25
C ARG A 260 16.17 -5.72 -7.47
N LEU A 261 15.82 -5.02 -8.57
CA LEU A 261 14.41 -4.83 -8.90
C LEU A 261 13.72 -6.15 -9.23
N GLY A 262 14.35 -7.00 -10.02
CA GLY A 262 13.80 -8.32 -10.33
C GLY A 262 13.50 -9.13 -9.07
N ARG A 263 14.45 -9.20 -8.14
CA ARG A 263 14.26 -9.86 -6.84
C ARG A 263 13.14 -9.23 -6.02
N TYR A 264 13.11 -7.88 -5.97
CA TYR A 264 12.03 -7.16 -5.30
C TYR A 264 10.65 -7.54 -5.88
N LEU A 265 10.51 -7.61 -7.20
CA LEU A 265 9.27 -7.98 -7.86
C LEU A 265 8.89 -9.44 -7.60
N THR A 266 9.88 -10.35 -7.61
CA THR A 266 9.68 -11.77 -7.33
C THR A 266 9.13 -11.97 -5.91
N ASP A 267 9.76 -11.35 -4.92
CA ASP A 267 9.33 -11.40 -3.53
C ASP A 267 7.98 -10.71 -3.34
N MET A 268 7.83 -9.47 -3.83
CA MET A 268 6.62 -8.67 -3.59
C MET A 268 5.35 -9.34 -4.13
N TYR A 269 5.46 -10.01 -5.27
CA TYR A 269 4.32 -10.73 -5.88
C TYR A 269 4.28 -12.22 -5.54
N GLY A 270 5.30 -12.74 -4.83
CA GLY A 270 5.38 -14.15 -4.46
C GLY A 270 5.41 -15.06 -5.69
N LEU A 271 6.31 -14.80 -6.65
CA LEU A 271 6.37 -15.50 -7.95
C LEU A 271 7.02 -16.87 -7.82
N VAL A 272 6.51 -17.69 -6.90
CA VAL A 272 7.09 -19.00 -6.51
C VAL A 272 7.19 -19.99 -7.65
N ARG A 273 6.29 -19.92 -8.64
CA ARG A 273 6.35 -20.81 -9.81
C ARG A 273 7.49 -20.43 -10.74
N ALA A 274 7.74 -19.13 -10.94
CA ALA A 274 8.89 -18.68 -11.70
C ALA A 274 10.21 -19.09 -11.01
N GLU A 275 10.27 -19.01 -9.68
CA GLU A 275 11.42 -19.49 -8.92
C GLU A 275 11.61 -21.00 -9.02
N ALA A 276 10.53 -21.78 -9.01
CA ALA A 276 10.60 -23.23 -9.18
C ALA A 276 11.08 -23.63 -10.58
N GLU A 277 10.71 -22.88 -11.63
CA GLU A 277 11.08 -23.16 -13.01
C GLU A 277 12.48 -22.67 -13.37
N LEU A 278 12.91 -21.51 -12.87
CA LEU A 278 14.11 -20.78 -13.33
C LEU A 278 15.20 -20.67 -12.26
N GLY A 279 14.91 -21.09 -11.05
CA GLY A 279 15.72 -20.78 -9.86
C GLY A 279 15.61 -19.31 -9.44
N PRO A 280 16.02 -18.93 -8.20
CA PRO A 280 15.83 -17.58 -7.66
C PRO A 280 16.45 -16.46 -8.51
N ASP A 281 17.68 -16.66 -8.98
CA ASP A 281 18.36 -15.65 -9.81
C ASP A 281 17.79 -15.59 -11.23
N GLY A 282 17.41 -16.74 -11.80
CA GLY A 282 16.74 -16.82 -13.09
C GLY A 282 15.37 -16.15 -13.07
N ALA A 283 14.56 -16.36 -12.02
CA ALA A 283 13.27 -15.71 -11.82
C ALA A 283 13.43 -14.19 -11.66
N SER A 284 14.44 -13.74 -10.90
CA SER A 284 14.74 -12.31 -10.74
C SER A 284 15.10 -11.65 -12.08
N ALA A 285 15.99 -12.28 -12.85
CA ALA A 285 16.37 -11.78 -14.19
C ALA A 285 15.19 -11.79 -15.16
N TRP A 286 14.34 -12.80 -15.11
CA TRP A 286 13.12 -12.90 -15.91
C TRP A 286 12.10 -11.82 -15.53
N ALA A 287 11.82 -11.63 -14.24
CA ALA A 287 10.89 -10.60 -13.78
C ALA A 287 11.32 -9.19 -14.18
N ALA A 288 12.63 -8.88 -14.10
CA ALA A 288 13.17 -7.61 -14.57
C ALA A 288 12.97 -7.42 -16.07
N ARG A 289 13.21 -8.45 -16.91
CA ARG A 289 12.96 -8.38 -18.36
C ARG A 289 11.47 -8.19 -18.67
N ARG A 290 10.58 -8.94 -18.01
CA ARG A 290 9.13 -8.78 -18.21
C ARG A 290 8.68 -7.36 -17.85
N ALA A 291 9.22 -6.80 -16.76
CA ALA A 291 8.94 -5.41 -16.37
C ALA A 291 9.42 -4.41 -17.45
N GLU A 292 10.60 -4.64 -18.08
CA GLU A 292 11.10 -3.80 -19.18
C GLU A 292 10.22 -3.84 -20.42
N GLU A 293 9.60 -4.97 -20.70
CA GLU A 293 8.71 -5.16 -21.84
C GLU A 293 7.34 -4.53 -21.61
N ILE A 294 6.75 -4.74 -20.43
CA ILE A 294 5.38 -4.36 -20.10
C ILE A 294 5.28 -2.86 -19.73
N PHE A 295 6.19 -2.34 -18.91
CA PHE A 295 6.08 -0.97 -18.38
C PHE A 295 6.60 0.09 -19.37
N ARG A 296 5.96 0.15 -20.53
CA ARG A 296 6.17 1.15 -21.58
C ARG A 296 4.82 1.73 -21.99
N PHE A 297 4.62 3.01 -21.74
CA PHE A 297 3.33 3.67 -22.02
C PHE A 297 3.54 5.16 -22.29
N THR A 298 2.48 5.83 -22.69
CA THR A 298 2.42 7.28 -22.76
C THR A 298 1.47 7.76 -21.69
N THR A 299 1.90 8.71 -20.86
CA THR A 299 1.05 9.32 -19.82
C THR A 299 -0.11 10.09 -20.45
N GLN A 300 -1.11 10.45 -19.69
CA GLN A 300 -2.24 11.26 -20.17
C GLN A 300 -1.79 12.62 -20.73
N ASP A 301 -0.68 13.17 -20.24
CA ASP A 301 -0.08 14.41 -20.75
C ASP A 301 0.79 14.20 -22.01
N GLY A 302 0.78 13.00 -22.59
CA GLY A 302 1.50 12.68 -23.81
C GLY A 302 3.00 12.42 -23.62
N VAL A 303 3.48 12.25 -22.40
CA VAL A 303 4.90 12.00 -22.10
C VAL A 303 5.20 10.50 -22.15
N PRO A 304 6.18 10.05 -22.97
CA PRO A 304 6.60 8.65 -22.98
C PRO A 304 7.26 8.25 -21.66
N ALA A 305 6.76 7.18 -21.03
CA ALA A 305 7.31 6.58 -19.83
C ALA A 305 7.84 5.18 -20.14
N ARG A 306 9.07 4.90 -19.72
CA ARG A 306 9.76 3.62 -19.95
C ARG A 306 10.79 3.35 -18.86
N PRO A 307 11.18 2.09 -18.61
CA PRO A 307 12.29 1.76 -17.75
C PRO A 307 13.59 2.46 -18.17
N ARG A 308 14.32 2.99 -17.21
CA ARG A 308 15.55 3.74 -17.45
C ARG A 308 16.50 3.70 -16.27
N PHE A 309 17.78 3.99 -16.55
CA PHE A 309 18.80 4.16 -15.53
C PHE A 309 19.16 5.64 -15.36
N GLU A 310 19.38 6.04 -14.12
CA GLU A 310 19.84 7.38 -13.74
C GLU A 310 21.02 7.26 -12.76
N ARG A 311 21.88 8.30 -12.71
CA ARG A 311 22.90 8.40 -11.66
C ARG A 311 22.32 9.11 -10.45
N THR A 312 22.52 8.53 -9.29
CA THR A 312 22.20 9.15 -8.00
C THR A 312 23.30 10.14 -7.60
N SER A 313 23.01 11.03 -6.67
CA SER A 313 23.98 12.02 -6.18
C SER A 313 25.19 11.40 -5.47
N ASP A 314 25.04 10.20 -4.89
CA ASP A 314 26.13 9.40 -4.28
C ASP A 314 26.87 8.50 -5.28
N GLY A 315 26.59 8.67 -6.58
CA GLY A 315 27.29 7.98 -7.66
C GLY A 315 26.83 6.56 -7.96
N GLN A 316 25.78 6.07 -7.34
CA GLN A 316 25.18 4.78 -7.66
C GLN A 316 24.33 4.86 -8.95
N TRP A 317 23.84 3.72 -9.41
CA TRP A 317 22.86 3.63 -10.47
C TRP A 317 21.48 3.35 -9.86
N ALA A 318 20.52 4.24 -10.13
CA ALA A 318 19.11 3.97 -9.93
C ALA A 318 18.52 3.33 -11.19
N TYR A 319 17.78 2.26 -11.02
CA TYR A 319 16.95 1.66 -12.06
C TYR A 319 15.49 1.97 -11.75
N LEU A 320 14.83 2.70 -12.65
CA LEU A 320 13.46 3.17 -12.50
C LEU A 320 12.55 2.42 -13.49
N VAL A 321 11.48 1.82 -12.99
CA VAL A 321 10.42 1.22 -13.79
C VAL A 321 9.11 1.98 -13.49
N PRO A 322 8.61 2.79 -14.46
CA PRO A 322 7.42 3.59 -14.25
C PRO A 322 6.17 2.71 -14.24
N ARG A 323 5.19 3.07 -13.40
CA ARG A 323 3.87 2.45 -13.36
C ARG A 323 2.81 3.53 -13.43
N PRO A 324 1.83 3.44 -14.32
CA PRO A 324 0.68 4.33 -14.29
C PRO A 324 -0.29 3.87 -13.18
N ALA A 325 -0.83 4.81 -12.45
CA ALA A 325 -1.86 4.56 -11.45
C ALA A 325 -2.90 5.67 -11.42
N LEU A 326 -4.14 5.34 -11.09
CA LEU A 326 -5.21 6.29 -10.86
C LEU A 326 -5.26 6.70 -9.40
N VAL A 327 -5.45 7.99 -9.16
CA VAL A 327 -5.61 8.53 -7.80
C VAL A 327 -6.85 9.41 -7.73
N GLY A 328 -7.79 9.00 -6.89
CA GLY A 328 -8.92 9.82 -6.47
C GLY A 328 -8.55 10.61 -5.22
N THR A 329 -8.76 11.92 -5.24
CA THR A 329 -8.62 12.78 -4.05
C THR A 329 -9.94 13.46 -3.76
N ALA A 330 -10.35 13.48 -2.48
CA ALA A 330 -11.60 14.10 -2.06
C ALA A 330 -11.44 14.74 -0.67
N VAL A 331 -12.10 15.90 -0.48
CA VAL A 331 -12.11 16.64 0.80
C VAL A 331 -13.48 16.48 1.45
N LYS A 332 -13.52 16.24 2.79
CA LYS A 332 -14.75 16.18 3.57
C LYS A 332 -15.28 17.56 3.95
#